data_f88db8daa21984f459ecedbf836c3d04
#
_entry.id   f88db8daa21984f459ecedbf836c3d04
#
_cell.length_a   1.000
_cell.length_b   1.000
_cell.length_c   1.000
_cell.angle_alpha   90.00
_cell.angle_beta   90.00
_cell.angle_gamma   90.00
#
_symmetry.space_group_name_H-M   'P 1'
#
loop_
_entity.id
_entity.type
_entity.pdbx_description
1 polymer ?
#
loop_
_entity_poly.entity_id
_entity_poly.type
_entity_poly.pdbx_seq_one_letter_code
_entity_poly.pdbx_strand_id
1 'polypeptide(L)'
;MESDLVIYNTLTRNKERFEAIKPPFAGMYVCGPTVYGDPHLGHARPAITFDLVFRYLLHLGYKVRYVRNITDVGHLIADLDEGEDKIAVKARVEQLEPMEVAQYYADRYFIFMDSLNVKRPSIEPRASGHIIEQILLVKQILDAGFAYEINGSVYFDVEKYSKSYQYGKLSGRVLDDLLSNTRSLEGQDEKRNAADFALWKKAQPEHIMRWPSPWSDGFPGWHLECSAMSTKYLGEFFDIHGGGMDLLFPHHESEIAQCQAATGHESVKYWMHNNMVTINGQKMGKSLGNFITLEEFFTGTHAALQQAYSPMTIRFFILQAHYRSTVDFSNEALQAAEKGLKKLLAGYETLVKMVPSSLAPLAENMPSPPAPLPGGEGRVPAIRRDCYAAMNDDFNSPIVIASLFEAVRLINSVADNKDTFAPGEPEMLKDIFDSFLFDILGIKSEKGGDNSDILNGLMELILAIRQKSRETKDWGTSDQIRDALQKLQITVKDGKEGTTWGVE
;
A
#
# COMPACT_ATOMS: atom_id res chain seq x y z
N MET A 1 -25.67 -0.34 9.16
CA MET A 1 -25.27 -0.43 7.74
C MET A 1 -25.05 -1.91 7.45
N GLU A 2 -25.92 -2.53 6.69
CA GLU A 2 -25.71 -3.91 6.24
C GLU A 2 -24.93 -3.84 4.93
N SER A 3 -23.72 -4.36 4.94
CA SER A 3 -22.86 -4.49 3.76
C SER A 3 -22.79 -5.97 3.37
N ASP A 4 -22.83 -6.26 2.08
CA ASP A 4 -22.61 -7.62 1.56
C ASP A 4 -21.12 -7.98 1.46
N LEU A 5 -20.23 -7.13 1.99
CA LEU A 5 -18.81 -7.36 1.99
C LEU A 5 -18.46 -8.62 2.79
N VAL A 6 -17.75 -9.53 2.15
CA VAL A 6 -17.08 -10.65 2.79
C VAL A 6 -15.57 -10.47 2.71
N ILE A 7 -14.85 -10.87 3.77
CA ILE A 7 -13.40 -10.78 3.90
C ILE A 7 -12.85 -12.18 4.18
N TYR A 8 -11.80 -12.58 3.50
CA TYR A 8 -11.07 -13.80 3.86
C TYR A 8 -10.27 -13.57 5.14
N ASN A 9 -10.70 -14.24 6.22
CA ASN A 9 -10.01 -14.19 7.49
C ASN A 9 -8.95 -15.27 7.55
N THR A 10 -7.68 -14.88 7.60
CA THR A 10 -6.55 -15.83 7.65
C THR A 10 -6.60 -16.72 8.90
N LEU A 11 -7.13 -16.22 10.02
CA LEU A 11 -7.23 -16.98 11.27
C LEU A 11 -8.18 -18.18 11.13
N THR A 12 -9.37 -17.96 10.54
CA THR A 12 -10.38 -19.00 10.36
C THR A 12 -10.24 -19.74 9.03
N ARG A 13 -9.46 -19.17 8.07
CA ARG A 13 -9.27 -19.66 6.70
C ARG A 13 -10.56 -19.70 5.88
N ASN A 14 -11.53 -18.86 6.23
CA ASN A 14 -12.82 -18.76 5.57
C ASN A 14 -13.10 -17.31 5.15
N LYS A 15 -13.96 -17.16 4.15
CA LYS A 15 -14.60 -15.88 3.85
C LYS A 15 -15.72 -15.64 4.85
N GLU A 16 -15.70 -14.51 5.52
CA GLU A 16 -16.66 -14.12 6.55
C GLU A 16 -17.30 -12.78 6.18
N ARG A 17 -18.58 -12.62 6.48
CA ARG A 17 -19.27 -11.33 6.32
C ARG A 17 -18.58 -10.28 7.21
N PHE A 18 -18.25 -9.13 6.63
CA PHE A 18 -17.66 -8.04 7.40
C PHE A 18 -18.73 -7.35 8.24
N GLU A 19 -18.54 -7.39 9.53
CA GLU A 19 -19.36 -6.71 10.52
C GLU A 19 -18.45 -5.92 11.44
N ALA A 20 -18.47 -4.60 11.31
CA ALA A 20 -17.69 -3.74 12.19
C ALA A 20 -18.15 -3.91 13.65
N ILE A 21 -17.20 -3.92 14.59
CA ILE A 21 -17.46 -4.07 16.03
C ILE A 21 -18.33 -2.92 16.56
N LYS A 22 -18.12 -1.71 16.03
CA LYS A 22 -18.86 -0.49 16.44
C LYS A 22 -19.30 0.33 15.22
N PRO A 23 -20.27 -0.14 14.41
CA PRO A 23 -20.72 0.60 13.24
C PRO A 23 -21.17 2.03 13.60
N PRO A 24 -20.92 3.05 12.76
CA PRO A 24 -20.24 2.97 11.46
C PRO A 24 -18.70 3.00 11.53
N PHE A 25 -18.10 2.89 12.70
CA PHE A 25 -16.65 2.93 12.88
C PHE A 25 -16.04 1.56 12.61
N ALA A 26 -14.89 1.56 11.92
CA ALA A 26 -14.05 0.38 11.73
C ALA A 26 -12.60 0.72 12.09
N GLY A 27 -11.96 -0.13 12.89
CA GLY A 27 -10.55 -0.03 13.26
C GLY A 27 -9.69 -0.92 12.35
N MET A 28 -8.68 -0.36 11.71
CA MET A 28 -7.74 -1.10 10.86
C MET A 28 -6.30 -0.79 11.26
N TYR A 29 -5.53 -1.83 11.60
CA TYR A 29 -4.09 -1.74 11.82
C TYR A 29 -3.35 -2.51 10.72
N VAL A 30 -2.28 -1.93 10.19
CA VAL A 30 -1.42 -2.59 9.19
C VAL A 30 0.03 -2.42 9.60
N CYS A 31 0.79 -3.52 9.62
CA CYS A 31 2.22 -3.45 9.87
C CYS A 31 2.91 -2.63 8.77
N GLY A 32 3.65 -1.63 9.21
CA GLY A 32 4.36 -0.69 8.35
C GLY A 32 5.80 -1.08 8.04
N PRO A 33 6.55 -0.23 7.34
CA PRO A 33 7.91 -0.52 6.94
C PRO A 33 8.91 -0.36 8.09
N THR A 34 10.00 -1.13 8.04
CA THR A 34 11.24 -0.80 8.74
C THR A 34 12.05 0.15 7.87
N VAL A 35 12.38 1.32 8.41
CA VAL A 35 12.94 2.45 7.65
C VAL A 35 14.47 2.48 7.67
N TYR A 36 15.10 1.54 6.95
CA TYR A 36 16.57 1.44 6.80
C TYR A 36 17.03 1.38 5.34
N GLY A 37 16.15 1.53 4.38
CA GLY A 37 16.46 1.46 2.96
C GLY A 37 15.30 1.92 2.08
N ASP A 38 15.59 2.12 0.81
CA ASP A 38 14.64 2.58 -0.18
C ASP A 38 13.45 1.61 -0.35
N PRO A 39 12.24 2.15 -0.54
CA PRO A 39 11.07 1.32 -0.77
C PRO A 39 11.13 0.59 -2.12
N HIS A 40 10.60 -0.61 -2.13
CA HIS A 40 10.55 -1.52 -3.28
C HIS A 40 9.15 -2.13 -3.44
N LEU A 41 8.95 -3.00 -4.44
CA LEU A 41 7.64 -3.62 -4.70
C LEU A 41 7.06 -4.37 -3.49
N GLY A 42 7.91 -4.95 -2.64
CA GLY A 42 7.50 -5.59 -1.39
C GLY A 42 6.84 -4.62 -0.40
N HIS A 43 7.20 -3.33 -0.42
CA HIS A 43 6.53 -2.28 0.36
C HIS A 43 5.29 -1.74 -0.37
N ALA A 44 5.34 -1.62 -1.70
CA ALA A 44 4.21 -1.15 -2.50
C ALA A 44 3.02 -2.11 -2.45
N ARG A 45 3.27 -3.43 -2.43
CA ARG A 45 2.22 -4.45 -2.43
C ARG A 45 1.26 -4.32 -1.24
N PRO A 46 1.70 -4.39 0.03
CA PRO A 46 0.81 -4.20 1.17
C PRO A 46 0.21 -2.78 1.20
N ALA A 47 0.99 -1.75 0.88
CA ALA A 47 0.50 -0.38 0.89
C ALA A 47 -0.68 -0.18 -0.07
N ILE A 48 -0.60 -0.67 -1.31
CA ILE A 48 -1.69 -0.61 -2.30
C ILE A 48 -2.86 -1.52 -1.93
N THR A 49 -2.57 -2.72 -1.40
CA THR A 49 -3.62 -3.66 -0.96
C THR A 49 -4.48 -3.05 0.14
N PHE A 50 -3.87 -2.52 1.20
CA PHE A 50 -4.62 -1.96 2.32
C PHE A 50 -5.16 -0.55 2.02
N ASP A 51 -4.60 0.17 1.05
CA ASP A 51 -5.23 1.36 0.48
C ASP A 51 -6.54 1.02 -0.25
N LEU A 52 -6.56 -0.08 -1.02
CA LEU A 52 -7.79 -0.58 -1.66
C LEU A 52 -8.86 -0.92 -0.62
N VAL A 53 -8.49 -1.66 0.44
CA VAL A 53 -9.38 -1.99 1.56
C VAL A 53 -9.91 -0.73 2.23
N PHE A 54 -9.02 0.21 2.57
CA PHE A 54 -9.37 1.47 3.20
C PHE A 54 -10.33 2.31 2.34
N ARG A 55 -10.02 2.47 1.04
CA ARG A 55 -10.87 3.21 0.10
C ARG A 55 -12.25 2.58 -0.05
N TYR A 56 -12.33 1.26 -0.13
CA TYR A 56 -13.60 0.59 -0.29
C TYR A 56 -14.45 0.65 0.98
N LEU A 57 -13.87 0.50 2.16
CA LEU A 57 -14.59 0.71 3.43
C LEU A 57 -15.13 2.15 3.56
N LEU A 58 -14.34 3.17 3.16
CA LEU A 58 -14.82 4.55 3.10
C LEU A 58 -15.97 4.70 2.09
N HIS A 59 -15.88 4.09 0.91
CA HIS A 59 -16.92 4.11 -0.12
C HIS A 59 -18.23 3.47 0.39
N LEU A 60 -18.14 2.41 1.18
CA LEU A 60 -19.29 1.78 1.85
C LEU A 60 -19.85 2.63 3.02
N GLY A 61 -19.23 3.78 3.33
CA GLY A 61 -19.67 4.72 4.36
C GLY A 61 -19.15 4.42 5.77
N TYR A 62 -18.20 3.51 5.93
CA TYR A 62 -17.55 3.31 7.22
C TYR A 62 -16.64 4.49 7.57
N LYS A 63 -16.58 4.84 8.85
CA LYS A 63 -15.60 5.78 9.42
C LYS A 63 -14.39 4.99 9.87
N VAL A 64 -13.39 4.87 9.02
CA VAL A 64 -12.23 4.01 9.28
C VAL A 64 -11.15 4.77 10.03
N ARG A 65 -10.73 4.25 11.21
CA ARG A 65 -9.49 4.63 11.85
C ARG A 65 -8.40 3.68 11.39
N TYR A 66 -7.60 4.14 10.43
CA TYR A 66 -6.49 3.39 9.87
C TYR A 66 -5.19 3.78 10.57
N VAL A 67 -4.51 2.80 11.17
CA VAL A 67 -3.20 2.96 11.84
C VAL A 67 -2.17 2.12 11.12
N ARG A 68 -1.02 2.70 10.78
CA ARG A 68 0.12 2.00 10.21
C ARG A 68 1.40 2.50 10.87
N ASN A 69 2.15 1.62 11.51
CA ASN A 69 3.37 2.03 12.20
C ASN A 69 4.54 2.31 11.25
N ILE A 70 5.55 2.98 11.79
CA ILE A 70 6.90 3.09 11.25
C ILE A 70 7.83 2.42 12.25
N THR A 71 8.48 1.32 11.83
CA THR A 71 9.48 0.62 12.63
C THR A 71 10.82 1.34 12.47
N ASP A 72 11.17 2.12 13.47
CA ASP A 72 12.39 2.93 13.53
C ASP A 72 13.35 2.48 14.64
N VAL A 73 13.12 1.31 15.25
CA VAL A 73 13.94 0.69 16.30
C VAL A 73 13.62 -0.80 16.46
N GLY A 74 14.54 -1.57 16.99
CA GLY A 74 14.29 -2.92 17.50
C GLY A 74 14.18 -4.03 16.46
N HIS A 75 14.40 -3.74 15.17
CA HIS A 75 14.40 -4.74 14.11
C HIS A 75 15.83 -5.20 13.80
N LEU A 76 16.20 -6.35 14.34
CA LEU A 76 17.56 -6.89 14.22
C LEU A 76 17.82 -7.58 12.88
N ILE A 77 19.09 -7.77 12.53
CA ILE A 77 19.51 -8.45 11.31
C ILE A 77 19.01 -9.91 11.33
N ALA A 78 18.61 -10.41 10.16
CA ALA A 78 18.09 -11.74 9.92
C ALA A 78 16.75 -12.06 10.64
N ASP A 79 16.03 -11.03 11.14
CA ASP A 79 14.75 -11.18 11.87
C ASP A 79 14.86 -12.12 13.08
N LEU A 80 16.03 -12.12 13.71
CA LEU A 80 16.39 -12.87 14.92
C LEU A 80 16.28 -11.96 16.16
N ASP A 81 16.29 -12.57 17.35
CA ASP A 81 16.33 -11.84 18.63
C ASP A 81 17.76 -11.40 19.02
N GLU A 82 18.73 -11.66 18.19
CA GLU A 82 20.15 -11.33 18.40
C GLU A 82 20.77 -10.74 17.14
N GLY A 83 21.81 -9.92 17.36
CA GLY A 83 22.47 -9.19 16.30
C GLY A 83 22.33 -7.68 16.43
N GLU A 84 22.84 -6.98 15.43
CA GLU A 84 22.74 -5.51 15.39
C GLU A 84 21.40 -5.08 14.80
N ASP A 85 20.91 -3.93 15.24
CA ASP A 85 19.74 -3.27 14.67
C ASP A 85 20.02 -2.86 13.21
N LYS A 86 19.10 -3.12 12.29
CA LYS A 86 19.24 -2.83 10.85
C LYS A 86 19.51 -1.36 10.58
N ILE A 87 18.89 -0.47 11.35
CA ILE A 87 19.06 0.99 11.21
C ILE A 87 20.44 1.39 11.74
N ALA A 88 20.89 0.83 12.87
CA ALA A 88 22.20 1.11 13.45
C ALA A 88 23.34 0.66 12.52
N VAL A 89 23.21 -0.51 11.89
CA VAL A 89 24.18 -0.98 10.89
C VAL A 89 24.25 -0.04 9.70
N LYS A 90 23.08 0.38 9.18
CA LYS A 90 23.00 1.31 8.06
C LYS A 90 23.62 2.67 8.42
N ALA A 91 23.30 3.19 9.61
CA ALA A 91 23.82 4.45 10.12
C ALA A 91 25.37 4.43 10.21
N ARG A 92 25.94 3.34 10.74
CA ARG A 92 27.40 3.17 10.80
C ARG A 92 28.05 3.14 9.42
N VAL A 93 27.44 2.46 8.45
CA VAL A 93 27.93 2.39 7.07
C VAL A 93 27.90 3.77 6.41
N GLU A 94 26.85 4.55 6.67
CA GLU A 94 26.67 5.89 6.07
C GLU A 94 27.27 7.02 6.93
N GLN A 95 27.86 6.70 8.08
CA GLN A 95 28.43 7.66 9.06
C GLN A 95 27.40 8.70 9.54
N LEU A 96 26.16 8.23 9.80
CA LEU A 96 25.03 9.02 10.27
C LEU A 96 24.57 8.53 11.65
N GLU A 97 23.73 9.32 12.32
CA GLU A 97 23.00 8.87 13.50
C GLU A 97 21.82 7.96 13.11
N PRO A 98 21.49 6.92 13.88
CA PRO A 98 20.37 6.01 13.57
C PRO A 98 19.04 6.73 13.30
N MET A 99 18.71 7.77 14.07
CA MET A 99 17.48 8.54 13.87
C MET A 99 17.49 9.39 12.59
N GLU A 100 18.67 9.80 12.12
CA GLU A 100 18.83 10.48 10.82
C GLU A 100 18.52 9.53 9.66
N VAL A 101 19.05 8.31 9.74
CA VAL A 101 18.72 7.23 8.78
C VAL A 101 17.24 6.91 8.79
N ALA A 102 16.65 6.71 9.97
CA ALA A 102 15.24 6.40 10.11
C ALA A 102 14.35 7.52 9.54
N GLN A 103 14.69 8.79 9.79
CA GLN A 103 13.95 9.93 9.25
C GLN A 103 14.05 9.97 7.73
N TYR A 104 15.27 9.88 7.18
CA TYR A 104 15.53 9.93 5.74
C TYR A 104 14.72 8.87 4.98
N TYR A 105 14.80 7.61 5.40
CA TYR A 105 14.08 6.53 4.71
C TYR A 105 12.57 6.53 4.97
N ALA A 106 12.11 7.06 6.11
CA ALA A 106 10.68 7.30 6.33
C ALA A 106 10.14 8.34 5.35
N ASP A 107 10.83 9.46 5.17
CA ASP A 107 10.43 10.52 4.23
C ASP A 107 10.41 9.98 2.78
N ARG A 108 11.43 9.21 2.40
CA ARG A 108 11.45 8.54 1.08
C ARG A 108 10.29 7.58 0.92
N TYR A 109 10.00 6.76 1.93
CA TYR A 109 8.84 5.87 1.90
C TYR A 109 7.55 6.67 1.64
N PHE A 110 7.35 7.77 2.32
CA PHE A 110 6.17 8.60 2.14
C PHE A 110 6.09 9.20 0.73
N ILE A 111 7.17 9.73 0.20
CA ILE A 111 7.22 10.30 -1.17
C ILE A 111 6.80 9.23 -2.20
N PHE A 112 7.33 8.03 -2.10
CA PHE A 112 6.99 6.95 -3.04
C PHE A 112 5.56 6.43 -2.87
N MET A 113 5.04 6.36 -1.64
CA MET A 113 3.63 5.98 -1.40
C MET A 113 2.67 7.05 -1.93
N ASP A 114 2.99 8.33 -1.77
CA ASP A 114 2.22 9.45 -2.35
C ASP A 114 2.23 9.39 -3.89
N SER A 115 3.38 9.09 -4.50
CA SER A 115 3.49 8.89 -5.95
C SER A 115 2.58 7.75 -6.43
N LEU A 116 2.49 6.66 -5.67
CA LEU A 116 1.58 5.54 -5.93
C LEU A 116 0.10 5.85 -5.60
N ASN A 117 -0.23 7.08 -5.20
CA ASN A 117 -1.57 7.51 -4.74
C ASN A 117 -2.13 6.68 -3.58
N VAL A 118 -1.27 6.19 -2.70
CA VAL A 118 -1.69 5.55 -1.46
C VAL A 118 -2.18 6.61 -0.48
N LYS A 119 -3.42 6.49 0.00
CA LYS A 119 -3.96 7.41 1.02
C LYS A 119 -3.19 7.27 2.32
N ARG A 120 -2.89 8.39 2.96
CA ARG A 120 -2.26 8.39 4.28
C ARG A 120 -3.18 7.74 5.30
N PRO A 121 -2.65 6.88 6.19
CA PRO A 121 -3.38 6.43 7.36
C PRO A 121 -3.85 7.59 8.25
N SER A 122 -4.81 7.33 9.12
CA SER A 122 -5.27 8.31 10.12
C SER A 122 -4.17 8.63 11.13
N ILE A 123 -3.34 7.62 11.46
CA ILE A 123 -2.25 7.72 12.43
C ILE A 123 -1.08 6.88 11.92
N GLU A 124 0.13 7.45 11.90
CA GLU A 124 1.38 6.76 11.56
C GLU A 124 2.35 6.84 12.76
N PRO A 125 2.16 5.99 13.79
CA PRO A 125 2.98 6.01 14.99
C PRO A 125 4.37 5.42 14.72
N ARG A 126 5.40 5.97 15.39
CA ARG A 126 6.75 5.43 15.40
C ARG A 126 6.95 4.52 16.60
N ALA A 127 7.66 3.41 16.43
CA ALA A 127 7.99 2.48 17.51
C ALA A 127 8.78 3.16 18.62
N SER A 128 9.80 3.99 18.28
CA SER A 128 10.59 4.77 19.23
C SER A 128 9.77 5.78 20.05
N GLY A 129 8.66 6.27 19.50
CA GLY A 129 7.74 7.18 20.18
C GLY A 129 6.77 6.49 21.16
N HIS A 130 6.78 5.15 21.24
CA HIS A 130 5.82 4.34 22.01
C HIS A 130 6.51 3.38 23.00
N ILE A 131 7.72 3.73 23.44
CA ILE A 131 8.50 2.91 24.38
C ILE A 131 7.76 2.70 25.70
N ILE A 132 7.06 3.70 26.20
CA ILE A 132 6.29 3.61 27.46
C ILE A 132 5.19 2.56 27.33
N GLU A 133 4.42 2.58 26.25
CA GLU A 133 3.35 1.60 25.99
C GLU A 133 3.90 0.19 25.85
N GLN A 134 5.04 0.05 25.19
CA GLN A 134 5.72 -1.23 25.05
C GLN A 134 6.21 -1.78 26.38
N ILE A 135 6.84 -0.96 27.23
CA ILE A 135 7.24 -1.34 28.59
C ILE A 135 6.02 -1.77 29.42
N LEU A 136 4.91 -1.03 29.34
CA LEU A 136 3.68 -1.37 30.04
C LEU A 136 3.11 -2.71 29.59
N LEU A 137 3.12 -3.01 28.29
CA LEU A 137 2.66 -4.29 27.76
C LEU A 137 3.56 -5.44 28.23
N VAL A 138 4.89 -5.27 28.23
CA VAL A 138 5.82 -6.28 28.79
C VAL A 138 5.51 -6.57 30.25
N LYS A 139 5.23 -5.53 31.06
CA LYS A 139 4.84 -5.71 32.47
C LYS A 139 3.56 -6.51 32.60
N GLN A 140 2.53 -6.20 31.81
CA GLN A 140 1.27 -6.95 31.83
C GLN A 140 1.49 -8.44 31.50
N ILE A 141 2.33 -8.76 30.51
CA ILE A 141 2.66 -10.14 30.13
C ILE A 141 3.46 -10.84 31.24
N LEU A 142 4.40 -10.13 31.88
CA LEU A 142 5.14 -10.65 33.07
C LEU A 142 4.22 -10.92 34.25
N ASP A 143 3.33 -9.99 34.58
CA ASP A 143 2.37 -10.09 35.70
C ASP A 143 1.38 -11.25 35.46
N ALA A 144 0.99 -11.49 34.20
CA ALA A 144 0.19 -12.64 33.78
C ALA A 144 0.99 -13.95 33.82
N GLY A 145 2.30 -13.86 33.97
CA GLY A 145 3.21 -14.99 34.12
C GLY A 145 3.60 -15.70 32.83
N PHE A 146 3.39 -15.08 31.66
CA PHE A 146 3.76 -15.61 30.34
C PHE A 146 5.10 -15.08 29.82
N ALA A 147 5.87 -14.39 30.65
CA ALA A 147 7.22 -13.95 30.34
C ALA A 147 8.16 -14.18 31.51
N TYR A 148 9.46 -14.08 31.26
CA TYR A 148 10.49 -14.16 32.26
C TYR A 148 11.64 -13.20 31.96
N GLU A 149 12.29 -12.72 33.03
CA GLU A 149 13.49 -11.91 32.93
C GLU A 149 14.74 -12.80 33.09
N ILE A 150 15.77 -12.50 32.30
CA ILE A 150 17.10 -13.10 32.43
C ILE A 150 18.15 -12.08 31.94
N ASN A 151 19.17 -11.84 32.77
CA ASN A 151 20.30 -10.95 32.48
C ASN A 151 19.91 -9.50 32.08
N GLY A 152 18.70 -9.03 32.45
CA GLY A 152 18.15 -7.73 32.10
C GLY A 152 17.42 -7.68 30.75
N SER A 153 17.26 -8.81 30.10
CA SER A 153 16.35 -9.00 28.95
C SER A 153 15.06 -9.70 29.41
N VAL A 154 13.95 -9.51 28.68
CA VAL A 154 12.67 -10.14 28.96
C VAL A 154 12.24 -10.94 27.73
N TYR A 155 11.89 -12.20 27.95
CA TYR A 155 11.45 -13.12 26.91
C TYR A 155 10.03 -13.62 27.16
N PHE A 156 9.27 -13.82 26.10
CA PHE A 156 7.97 -14.48 26.12
C PHE A 156 8.16 -16.00 26.25
N ASP A 157 7.45 -16.63 27.18
CA ASP A 157 7.50 -18.07 27.47
C ASP A 157 6.44 -18.80 26.62
N VAL A 158 6.85 -19.21 25.42
CA VAL A 158 5.94 -19.84 24.44
C VAL A 158 5.43 -21.18 24.92
N GLU A 159 6.27 -21.98 25.63
CA GLU A 159 5.86 -23.27 26.19
C GLU A 159 4.79 -23.11 27.26
N LYS A 160 4.96 -22.15 28.17
CA LYS A 160 3.98 -21.86 29.22
C LYS A 160 2.66 -21.32 28.62
N TYR A 161 2.75 -20.41 27.65
CA TYR A 161 1.59 -19.88 26.93
C TYR A 161 0.80 -21.02 26.27
N SER A 162 1.50 -21.97 25.63
CA SER A 162 0.89 -23.08 24.89
C SER A 162 0.16 -24.08 25.77
N LYS A 163 0.36 -24.04 27.10
CA LYS A 163 -0.42 -24.84 28.06
C LYS A 163 -1.84 -24.28 28.27
N SER A 164 -2.07 -23.01 27.99
CA SER A 164 -3.36 -22.35 28.19
C SER A 164 -4.02 -21.90 26.87
N TYR A 165 -3.22 -21.63 25.84
CA TYR A 165 -3.63 -21.12 24.55
C TYR A 165 -2.91 -21.86 23.42
N GLN A 166 -3.37 -21.70 22.18
CA GLN A 166 -2.76 -22.34 21.02
C GLN A 166 -1.78 -21.36 20.34
N TYR A 167 -0.46 -21.57 20.51
CA TYR A 167 0.56 -20.90 19.69
C TYR A 167 0.65 -21.59 18.32
N GLY A 168 0.70 -20.81 17.23
CA GLY A 168 0.68 -21.33 15.86
C GLY A 168 -0.71 -21.41 15.22
N LYS A 169 -1.77 -20.89 15.86
CA LYS A 169 -3.14 -20.98 15.34
C LYS A 169 -3.35 -20.18 14.04
N LEU A 170 -2.69 -19.03 13.88
CA LEU A 170 -2.74 -18.20 12.69
C LEU A 170 -1.94 -18.81 11.55
N SER A 171 -0.70 -19.20 11.85
CA SER A 171 0.25 -19.74 10.86
C SER A 171 -0.02 -21.21 10.51
N GLY A 172 -0.71 -21.94 11.38
CA GLY A 172 -0.91 -23.37 11.27
C GLY A 172 0.33 -24.19 11.63
N ARG A 173 1.34 -23.57 12.24
CA ARG A 173 2.55 -24.27 12.70
C ARG A 173 2.30 -25.02 14.01
N VAL A 174 2.92 -26.17 14.15
CA VAL A 174 2.85 -26.97 15.35
C VAL A 174 4.06 -26.67 16.23
N LEU A 175 3.84 -26.48 17.54
CA LEU A 175 4.91 -26.13 18.49
C LEU A 175 6.04 -27.15 18.52
N ASP A 176 5.71 -28.44 18.50
CA ASP A 176 6.70 -29.53 18.53
C ASP A 176 7.67 -29.47 17.33
N ASP A 177 7.16 -29.08 16.14
CA ASP A 177 7.99 -28.87 14.97
C ASP A 177 8.89 -27.62 15.11
N LEU A 178 8.41 -26.59 15.78
CA LEU A 178 9.20 -25.38 16.08
C LEU A 178 10.33 -25.69 17.07
N LEU A 179 10.06 -26.48 18.07
CA LEU A 179 11.05 -26.91 19.08
C LEU A 179 12.08 -27.88 18.51
N SER A 180 11.67 -28.78 17.60
CA SER A 180 12.53 -29.80 17.01
C SER A 180 13.44 -29.31 15.89
N ASN A 181 13.00 -28.28 15.13
CA ASN A 181 13.71 -27.76 13.97
C ASN A 181 14.69 -26.60 14.27
N THR A 182 14.80 -26.21 15.53
CA THR A 182 15.76 -25.19 15.94
C THR A 182 17.17 -25.77 15.98
N ARG A 183 17.95 -25.49 14.93
CA ARG A 183 19.42 -25.61 15.00
C ARG A 183 19.91 -24.70 16.12
N SER A 184 20.92 -25.14 16.87
CA SER A 184 21.63 -24.28 17.82
C SER A 184 22.24 -23.11 17.07
N LEU A 185 21.53 -21.98 17.02
CA LEU A 185 22.05 -20.72 16.53
C LEU A 185 22.83 -20.08 17.67
N GLU A 186 23.97 -19.46 17.36
CA GLU A 186 24.71 -18.64 18.31
C GLU A 186 23.74 -17.61 18.91
N GLY A 187 23.79 -17.44 20.23
CA GLY A 187 22.96 -16.48 20.95
C GLY A 187 21.64 -16.97 21.56
N GLN A 188 21.37 -18.27 21.51
CA GLN A 188 20.20 -18.87 22.18
C GLN A 188 20.44 -19.22 23.67
N ASP A 189 21.64 -18.95 24.18
CA ASP A 189 22.04 -19.35 25.54
C ASP A 189 21.23 -18.68 26.67
N GLU A 190 20.54 -17.55 26.37
CA GLU A 190 19.69 -16.85 27.33
C GLU A 190 18.23 -17.33 27.34
N LYS A 191 17.75 -18.00 26.29
CA LYS A 191 16.36 -18.46 26.19
C LYS A 191 16.16 -19.80 26.89
N ARG A 192 15.02 -19.97 27.56
CA ARG A 192 14.61 -21.26 28.11
C ARG A 192 14.28 -22.29 27.05
N ASN A 193 13.62 -21.80 25.99
CA ASN A 193 13.24 -22.60 24.83
C ASN A 193 13.54 -21.83 23.52
N ALA A 194 13.85 -22.57 22.49
CA ALA A 194 14.18 -22.02 21.19
C ALA A 194 13.02 -21.25 20.52
N ALA A 195 11.77 -21.57 20.87
CA ALA A 195 10.60 -20.88 20.38
C ALA A 195 10.30 -19.56 21.11
N ASP A 196 10.93 -19.31 22.27
CA ASP A 196 10.75 -18.07 23.01
C ASP A 196 11.28 -16.87 22.20
N PHE A 197 10.66 -15.72 22.34
CA PHE A 197 11.05 -14.52 21.61
C PHE A 197 11.18 -13.31 22.54
N ALA A 198 12.02 -12.37 22.15
CA ALA A 198 12.32 -11.20 22.97
C ALA A 198 11.13 -10.23 23.02
N LEU A 199 10.80 -9.78 24.23
CA LEU A 199 9.90 -8.65 24.51
C LEU A 199 10.69 -7.38 24.80
N TRP A 200 11.81 -7.50 25.55
CA TRP A 200 12.76 -6.45 25.83
C TRP A 200 14.18 -6.99 25.77
N LYS A 201 15.05 -6.35 25.01
CA LYS A 201 16.48 -6.74 24.94
C LYS A 201 17.32 -5.73 25.69
N LYS A 202 18.19 -6.22 26.56
CA LYS A 202 19.24 -5.41 27.17
C LYS A 202 20.19 -4.90 26.08
N ALA A 203 20.41 -3.60 26.06
CA ALA A 203 21.34 -2.98 25.12
C ALA A 203 22.80 -3.28 25.46
N GLN A 204 23.61 -3.52 24.44
CA GLN A 204 25.07 -3.50 24.57
C GLN A 204 25.55 -2.04 24.63
N PRO A 205 26.76 -1.77 25.16
CA PRO A 205 27.27 -0.41 25.28
C PRO A 205 27.26 0.39 23.95
N GLU A 206 27.41 -0.29 22.83
CA GLU A 206 27.46 0.25 21.49
C GLU A 206 26.08 0.67 20.93
N HIS A 207 24.99 0.17 21.52
CA HIS A 207 23.64 0.52 21.09
C HIS A 207 23.31 1.95 21.51
N ILE A 208 23.19 2.84 20.51
CA ILE A 208 22.79 4.23 20.71
C ILE A 208 21.29 4.31 21.03
N MET A 209 20.47 3.54 20.27
CA MET A 209 19.01 3.52 20.45
C MET A 209 18.64 2.57 21.60
N ARG A 210 18.64 3.11 22.80
CA ARG A 210 18.26 2.40 24.03
C ARG A 210 17.55 3.33 25.00
N TRP A 211 16.68 2.75 25.78
CA TRP A 211 15.87 3.47 26.76
C TRP A 211 15.94 2.79 28.12
N PRO A 212 15.82 3.56 29.23
CA PRO A 212 15.73 2.99 30.55
C PRO A 212 14.43 2.21 30.71
N SER A 213 14.50 1.04 31.31
CA SER A 213 13.36 0.21 31.67
C SER A 213 13.52 -0.37 33.07
N PRO A 214 12.49 -1.02 33.66
CA PRO A 214 12.61 -1.67 34.95
C PRO A 214 13.64 -2.81 34.98
N TRP A 215 14.01 -3.37 33.83
CA TRP A 215 14.90 -4.54 33.72
C TRP A 215 16.33 -4.13 33.36
N SER A 216 16.49 -3.22 32.44
CA SER A 216 17.78 -2.69 31.99
C SER A 216 17.60 -1.52 31.04
N ASP A 217 18.69 -0.78 30.77
CA ASP A 217 18.77 0.02 29.54
C ASP A 217 18.72 -0.93 28.33
N GLY A 218 17.77 -0.71 27.44
CA GLY A 218 17.50 -1.63 26.34
C GLY A 218 16.55 -1.09 25.29
N PHE A 219 16.00 -1.98 24.50
CA PHE A 219 15.06 -1.69 23.42
C PHE A 219 14.01 -2.79 23.30
N PRO A 220 12.81 -2.47 22.76
CA PRO A 220 11.75 -3.46 22.60
C PRO A 220 12.08 -4.51 21.54
N GLY A 221 11.57 -5.73 21.70
CA GLY A 221 11.55 -6.73 20.63
C GLY A 221 10.62 -6.32 19.50
N TRP A 222 11.00 -6.66 18.27
CA TRP A 222 10.28 -6.25 17.05
C TRP A 222 8.77 -6.57 17.04
N HIS A 223 8.37 -7.71 17.62
CA HIS A 223 6.96 -8.15 17.62
C HIS A 223 6.08 -7.36 18.61
N LEU A 224 6.68 -6.63 19.55
CA LEU A 224 5.96 -5.94 20.63
C LEU A 224 5.34 -4.62 20.15
N GLU A 225 5.98 -3.95 19.18
CA GLU A 225 5.60 -2.62 18.75
C GLU A 225 4.17 -2.54 18.20
N CYS A 226 3.82 -3.49 17.31
CA CYS A 226 2.50 -3.52 16.68
C CYS A 226 1.41 -3.85 17.72
N SER A 227 1.66 -4.76 18.65
CA SER A 227 0.75 -5.07 19.75
C SER A 227 0.48 -3.85 20.64
N ALA A 228 1.52 -3.12 21.03
CA ALA A 228 1.39 -1.92 21.86
C ALA A 228 0.67 -0.77 21.15
N MET A 229 1.06 -0.49 19.88
CA MET A 229 0.50 0.63 19.13
C MET A 229 -0.92 0.37 18.64
N SER A 230 -1.25 -0.87 18.22
CA SER A 230 -2.63 -1.23 17.84
C SER A 230 -3.57 -1.09 19.04
N THR A 231 -3.20 -1.63 20.20
CA THR A 231 -3.97 -1.51 21.44
C THR A 231 -4.17 -0.06 21.84
N LYS A 232 -3.14 0.77 21.77
CA LYS A 232 -3.22 2.20 22.11
C LYS A 232 -4.23 2.98 21.28
N TYR A 233 -4.25 2.76 19.97
CA TYR A 233 -5.04 3.56 19.04
C TYR A 233 -6.39 2.97 18.66
N LEU A 234 -6.53 1.65 18.71
CA LEU A 234 -7.75 0.93 18.32
C LEU A 234 -8.45 0.24 19.48
N GLY A 235 -7.78 0.09 20.62
CA GLY A 235 -8.27 -0.64 21.78
C GLY A 235 -7.85 -2.10 21.78
N GLU A 236 -8.23 -2.82 22.83
CA GLU A 236 -7.84 -4.22 23.04
C GLU A 236 -8.48 -5.20 22.04
N PHE A 237 -9.56 -4.79 21.37
CA PHE A 237 -10.23 -5.58 20.34
C PHE A 237 -10.69 -4.66 19.20
N PHE A 238 -10.22 -4.91 17.98
CA PHE A 238 -10.48 -4.11 16.80
C PHE A 238 -10.78 -4.96 15.55
N ASP A 239 -11.19 -4.31 14.45
CA ASP A 239 -11.80 -5.02 13.33
C ASP A 239 -10.79 -5.75 12.45
N ILE A 240 -9.80 -5.06 11.89
CA ILE A 240 -8.90 -5.60 10.86
C ILE A 240 -7.45 -5.40 11.25
N HIS A 241 -6.67 -6.49 11.21
CA HIS A 241 -5.21 -6.44 11.24
C HIS A 241 -4.65 -7.00 9.93
N GLY A 242 -3.73 -6.27 9.31
CA GLY A 242 -3.19 -6.61 8.00
C GLY A 242 -1.68 -6.53 7.88
N GLY A 243 -1.15 -7.30 6.92
CA GLY A 243 0.27 -7.30 6.57
C GLY A 243 0.61 -8.23 5.41
N GLY A 244 1.89 -8.40 5.11
CA GLY A 244 2.36 -9.40 4.16
C GLY A 244 2.31 -10.82 4.74
N MET A 245 2.25 -11.83 3.85
CA MET A 245 2.31 -13.24 4.24
C MET A 245 3.61 -13.61 4.95
N ASP A 246 4.69 -12.87 4.75
CA ASP A 246 5.96 -13.00 5.44
C ASP A 246 5.87 -12.64 6.93
N LEU A 247 4.93 -11.78 7.31
CA LEU A 247 4.67 -11.42 8.71
C LEU A 247 3.80 -12.45 9.45
N LEU A 248 3.14 -13.36 8.72
CA LEU A 248 2.25 -14.34 9.32
C LEU A 248 2.93 -15.10 10.48
N PHE A 249 4.19 -15.48 10.26
CA PHE A 249 5.05 -16.11 11.27
C PHE A 249 6.50 -15.60 11.09
N PRO A 250 7.16 -15.20 12.19
CA PRO A 250 6.70 -15.23 13.58
C PRO A 250 5.89 -14.02 14.03
N HIS A 251 5.85 -12.90 13.27
CA HIS A 251 5.44 -11.58 13.75
C HIS A 251 3.98 -11.54 14.24
N HIS A 252 3.00 -11.79 13.38
CA HIS A 252 1.58 -11.72 13.75
C HIS A 252 1.16 -12.84 14.73
N GLU A 253 1.79 -14.02 14.63
CA GLU A 253 1.58 -15.08 15.63
C GLU A 253 2.03 -14.63 17.03
N SER A 254 3.17 -13.93 17.12
CA SER A 254 3.69 -13.38 18.37
C SER A 254 2.81 -12.24 18.89
N GLU A 255 2.24 -11.40 18.02
CA GLU A 255 1.29 -10.36 18.43
C GLU A 255 0.01 -10.96 19.05
N ILE A 256 -0.53 -12.04 18.45
CA ILE A 256 -1.67 -12.75 19.04
C ILE A 256 -1.31 -13.24 20.44
N ALA A 257 -0.15 -13.87 20.58
CA ALA A 257 0.30 -14.40 21.86
C ALA A 257 0.50 -13.29 22.92
N GLN A 258 1.12 -12.18 22.53
CA GLN A 258 1.34 -11.02 23.42
C GLN A 258 0.01 -10.40 23.89
N CYS A 259 -0.90 -10.11 22.98
CA CYS A 259 -2.19 -9.51 23.31
C CYS A 259 -3.03 -10.47 24.19
N GLN A 260 -3.10 -11.75 23.81
CA GLN A 260 -3.87 -12.73 24.57
C GLN A 260 -3.27 -13.01 25.95
N ALA A 261 -1.93 -13.01 26.08
CA ALA A 261 -1.27 -13.13 27.38
C ALA A 261 -1.55 -11.93 28.30
N ALA A 262 -1.60 -10.71 27.74
CA ALA A 262 -1.82 -9.49 28.50
C ALA A 262 -3.30 -9.27 28.91
N THR A 263 -4.26 -9.65 28.05
CA THR A 263 -5.69 -9.32 28.20
C THR A 263 -6.60 -10.51 28.46
N GLY A 264 -6.13 -11.74 28.19
CA GLY A 264 -6.91 -12.96 28.28
C GLY A 264 -7.82 -13.25 27.07
N HIS A 265 -7.86 -12.38 26.05
CA HIS A 265 -8.69 -12.56 24.86
C HIS A 265 -7.93 -12.20 23.57
N GLU A 266 -8.51 -12.56 22.44
CA GLU A 266 -8.00 -12.17 21.13
C GLU A 266 -8.20 -10.68 20.89
N SER A 267 -7.25 -10.07 20.13
CA SER A 267 -7.24 -8.62 19.89
C SER A 267 -7.86 -8.21 18.56
N VAL A 268 -8.06 -9.16 17.62
CA VAL A 268 -8.41 -8.85 16.22
C VAL A 268 -9.54 -9.75 15.73
N LYS A 269 -10.54 -9.15 15.08
CA LYS A 269 -11.66 -9.88 14.49
C LYS A 269 -11.30 -10.50 13.14
N TYR A 270 -10.63 -9.76 12.25
CA TYR A 270 -10.26 -10.20 10.90
C TYR A 270 -8.77 -10.02 10.64
N TRP A 271 -8.06 -11.11 10.39
CA TRP A 271 -6.66 -11.12 9.95
C TRP A 271 -6.58 -11.19 8.44
N MET A 272 -5.93 -10.21 7.82
CA MET A 272 -5.80 -10.12 6.36
C MET A 272 -4.33 -10.14 5.94
N HIS A 273 -3.98 -10.99 4.97
CA HIS A 273 -2.60 -11.07 4.47
C HIS A 273 -2.55 -10.98 2.96
N ASN A 274 -1.74 -10.05 2.44
CA ASN A 274 -1.41 -10.04 1.03
C ASN A 274 -0.25 -10.99 0.73
N ASN A 275 -0.30 -11.63 -0.44
CA ASN A 275 0.75 -12.53 -0.88
C ASN A 275 1.97 -11.75 -1.42
N MET A 276 3.07 -12.46 -1.62
CA MET A 276 4.37 -11.92 -1.99
C MET A 276 4.42 -11.41 -3.44
N VAL A 277 5.47 -10.62 -3.72
CA VAL A 277 5.91 -10.26 -5.07
C VAL A 277 7.15 -11.09 -5.40
N THR A 278 7.14 -11.69 -6.59
CA THR A 278 8.29 -12.37 -7.19
C THR A 278 8.80 -11.60 -8.41
N ILE A 279 10.01 -11.89 -8.83
CA ILE A 279 10.65 -11.32 -10.02
C ILE A 279 11.07 -12.48 -10.90
N ASN A 280 10.43 -12.64 -12.05
CA ASN A 280 10.63 -13.78 -12.95
C ASN A 280 10.55 -15.13 -12.19
N GLY A 281 9.52 -15.31 -11.37
CA GLY A 281 9.26 -16.51 -10.58
C GLY A 281 10.17 -16.68 -9.36
N GLN A 282 11.09 -15.77 -9.08
CA GLN A 282 12.03 -15.86 -7.97
C GLN A 282 11.70 -14.83 -6.88
N LYS A 283 12.00 -15.17 -5.62
CA LYS A 283 11.92 -14.22 -4.50
C LYS A 283 12.86 -13.05 -4.79
N MET A 284 12.41 -11.83 -4.52
CA MET A 284 13.25 -10.63 -4.58
C MET A 284 14.31 -10.67 -3.46
N GLY A 285 15.57 -10.42 -3.80
CA GLY A 285 16.65 -10.40 -2.83
C GLY A 285 17.93 -9.72 -3.34
N LYS A 286 18.61 -8.98 -2.46
CA LYS A 286 19.85 -8.29 -2.80
C LYS A 286 20.94 -9.26 -3.27
N SER A 287 21.03 -10.43 -2.64
CA SER A 287 22.01 -11.48 -3.00
C SER A 287 21.74 -12.12 -4.37
N LEU A 288 20.52 -11.98 -4.89
CA LEU A 288 20.12 -12.51 -6.20
C LEU A 288 20.28 -11.46 -7.32
N GLY A 289 20.68 -10.23 -6.99
CA GLY A 289 20.82 -9.14 -7.97
C GLY A 289 19.50 -8.70 -8.63
N ASN A 290 18.35 -9.12 -8.06
CA ASN A 290 17.02 -8.80 -8.56
C ASN A 290 16.24 -7.89 -7.60
N PHE A 291 16.93 -7.18 -6.71
CA PHE A 291 16.33 -6.22 -5.82
C PHE A 291 16.20 -4.87 -6.53
N ILE A 292 14.98 -4.44 -6.80
CA ILE A 292 14.68 -3.23 -7.55
C ILE A 292 13.87 -2.29 -6.65
N THR A 293 14.36 -1.07 -6.46
CA THR A 293 13.68 -0.01 -5.72
C THR A 293 12.56 0.63 -6.55
N LEU A 294 11.61 1.31 -5.90
CA LEU A 294 10.57 2.06 -6.62
C LEU A 294 11.15 3.20 -7.44
N GLU A 295 12.22 3.84 -6.96
CA GLU A 295 12.93 4.88 -7.72
C GLU A 295 13.47 4.33 -9.04
N GLU A 296 14.14 3.17 -8.99
CA GLU A 296 14.66 2.52 -10.19
C GLU A 296 13.54 2.12 -11.16
N PHE A 297 12.38 1.69 -10.66
CA PHE A 297 11.21 1.46 -11.52
C PHE A 297 10.76 2.74 -12.21
N PHE A 298 10.69 3.86 -11.48
CA PHE A 298 10.19 5.11 -12.02
C PHE A 298 11.18 5.80 -12.96
N THR A 299 12.48 5.57 -12.78
CA THR A 299 13.56 6.14 -13.60
C THR A 299 14.05 5.20 -14.71
N GLY A 300 13.77 3.89 -14.61
CA GLY A 300 14.27 2.88 -15.54
C GLY A 300 15.76 2.59 -15.43
N THR A 301 16.39 2.93 -14.30
CA THR A 301 17.87 2.88 -14.16
C THR A 301 18.42 1.51 -13.79
N HIS A 302 17.59 0.56 -13.34
CA HIS A 302 18.05 -0.79 -12.98
C HIS A 302 18.25 -1.65 -14.23
N ALA A 303 19.36 -2.43 -14.27
CA ALA A 303 19.73 -3.27 -15.43
C ALA A 303 18.70 -4.31 -15.85
N ALA A 304 17.83 -4.76 -14.94
CA ALA A 304 16.74 -5.70 -15.24
C ALA A 304 15.52 -5.03 -15.87
N LEU A 305 15.45 -3.70 -15.93
CA LEU A 305 14.35 -2.94 -16.51
C LEU A 305 14.64 -2.58 -17.96
N GLN A 306 13.65 -2.73 -18.84
CA GLN A 306 13.76 -2.32 -20.24
C GLN A 306 13.39 -0.86 -20.46
N GLN A 307 12.65 -0.26 -19.53
CA GLN A 307 12.19 1.14 -19.57
C GLN A 307 11.81 1.64 -18.18
N ALA A 308 11.59 2.92 -18.04
CA ALA A 308 10.91 3.52 -16.90
C ALA A 308 9.41 3.16 -16.92
N TYR A 309 8.83 2.98 -15.73
CA TYR A 309 7.41 2.71 -15.55
C TYR A 309 6.81 3.75 -14.60
N SER A 310 5.67 4.31 -14.96
CA SER A 310 5.01 5.29 -14.13
C SER A 310 4.48 4.68 -12.82
N PRO A 311 4.32 5.49 -11.75
CA PRO A 311 3.72 5.04 -10.50
C PRO A 311 2.35 4.39 -10.68
N MET A 312 1.51 4.93 -11.57
CA MET A 312 0.18 4.36 -11.83
C MET A 312 0.24 3.05 -12.61
N THR A 313 1.25 2.85 -13.45
CA THR A 313 1.50 1.54 -14.09
C THR A 313 1.83 0.49 -13.03
N ILE A 314 2.69 0.80 -12.05
CA ILE A 314 3.02 -0.10 -10.94
C ILE A 314 1.78 -0.38 -10.08
N ARG A 315 1.01 0.66 -9.73
CA ARG A 315 -0.24 0.50 -8.98
C ARG A 315 -1.23 -0.40 -9.71
N PHE A 316 -1.46 -0.14 -10.99
CA PHE A 316 -2.37 -0.91 -11.82
C PHE A 316 -1.92 -2.36 -11.98
N PHE A 317 -0.63 -2.60 -12.22
CA PHE A 317 -0.04 -3.93 -12.27
C PHE A 317 -0.31 -4.74 -11.00
N ILE A 318 -0.11 -4.14 -9.82
CA ILE A 318 -0.37 -4.78 -8.53
C ILE A 318 -1.87 -5.12 -8.37
N LEU A 319 -2.78 -4.22 -8.81
CA LEU A 319 -4.23 -4.40 -8.69
C LEU A 319 -4.82 -5.40 -9.69
N GLN A 320 -4.08 -5.75 -10.75
CA GLN A 320 -4.48 -6.81 -11.69
C GLN A 320 -4.44 -8.22 -11.09
N ALA A 321 -3.79 -8.41 -9.95
CA ALA A 321 -3.80 -9.66 -9.21
C ALA A 321 -4.59 -9.50 -7.90
N HIS A 322 -5.37 -10.52 -7.56
CA HIS A 322 -6.02 -10.57 -6.25
C HIS A 322 -4.98 -10.45 -5.13
N TYR A 323 -5.26 -9.74 -4.03
CA TYR A 323 -4.25 -9.48 -3.00
C TYR A 323 -3.69 -10.77 -2.37
N ARG A 324 -4.46 -11.86 -2.31
CA ARG A 324 -4.01 -13.17 -1.82
C ARG A 324 -3.20 -13.98 -2.84
N SER A 325 -3.13 -13.55 -4.09
CA SER A 325 -2.33 -14.21 -5.13
C SER A 325 -0.94 -13.61 -5.19
N THR A 326 0.06 -14.42 -5.54
CA THR A 326 1.41 -13.92 -5.85
C THR A 326 1.36 -13.01 -7.07
N VAL A 327 2.11 -11.92 -7.03
CA VAL A 327 2.35 -11.04 -8.19
C VAL A 327 3.76 -11.31 -8.71
N ASP A 328 3.86 -11.76 -9.94
CA ASP A 328 5.14 -12.00 -10.59
C ASP A 328 5.49 -10.85 -11.54
N PHE A 329 6.56 -10.15 -11.22
CA PHE A 329 7.08 -9.07 -12.05
C PHE A 329 7.86 -9.64 -13.25
N SER A 330 7.54 -9.14 -14.43
CA SER A 330 8.40 -9.17 -15.62
C SER A 330 8.21 -7.90 -16.44
N ASN A 331 9.16 -7.57 -17.33
CA ASN A 331 9.01 -6.41 -18.21
C ASN A 331 7.76 -6.52 -19.09
N GLU A 332 7.48 -7.72 -19.60
CA GLU A 332 6.30 -8.00 -20.44
C GLU A 332 5.01 -7.76 -19.68
N ALA A 333 4.95 -8.18 -18.41
CA ALA A 333 3.78 -7.98 -17.56
C ALA A 333 3.54 -6.49 -17.26
N LEU A 334 4.60 -5.72 -16.97
CA LEU A 334 4.46 -4.26 -16.77
C LEU A 334 4.10 -3.51 -18.04
N GLN A 335 4.67 -3.88 -19.20
CA GLN A 335 4.29 -3.29 -20.48
C GLN A 335 2.84 -3.60 -20.84
N ALA A 336 2.36 -4.81 -20.53
CA ALA A 336 0.95 -5.17 -20.69
C ALA A 336 0.05 -4.35 -19.76
N ALA A 337 0.45 -4.17 -18.50
CA ALA A 337 -0.26 -3.34 -17.53
C ALA A 337 -0.32 -1.88 -17.98
N GLU A 338 0.79 -1.31 -18.47
CA GLU A 338 0.84 0.05 -19.02
C GLU A 338 -0.13 0.25 -20.19
N LYS A 339 -0.11 -0.70 -21.17
CA LYS A 339 -1.04 -0.67 -22.31
C LYS A 339 -2.49 -0.78 -21.86
N GLY A 340 -2.77 -1.64 -20.88
CA GLY A 340 -4.10 -1.80 -20.29
C GLY A 340 -4.58 -0.52 -19.61
N LEU A 341 -3.74 0.08 -18.78
CA LEU A 341 -4.04 1.35 -18.10
C LEU A 341 -4.33 2.47 -19.11
N LYS A 342 -3.46 2.67 -20.11
CA LYS A 342 -3.67 3.66 -21.19
C LYS A 342 -5.00 3.44 -21.91
N LYS A 343 -5.38 2.19 -22.15
CA LYS A 343 -6.66 1.85 -22.80
C LYS A 343 -7.87 2.21 -21.91
N LEU A 344 -7.81 1.96 -20.60
CA LEU A 344 -8.87 2.34 -19.67
C LEU A 344 -9.04 3.86 -19.61
N LEU A 345 -7.94 4.60 -19.48
CA LEU A 345 -7.96 6.06 -19.42
C LEU A 345 -8.46 6.68 -20.74
N ALA A 346 -8.03 6.16 -21.89
CA ALA A 346 -8.52 6.62 -23.20
C ALA A 346 -10.03 6.34 -23.37
N GLY A 347 -10.53 5.21 -22.89
CA GLY A 347 -11.97 4.89 -22.87
C GLY A 347 -12.75 5.90 -22.04
N TYR A 348 -12.26 6.24 -20.85
CA TYR A 348 -12.88 7.26 -20.00
C TYR A 348 -12.87 8.64 -20.65
N GLU A 349 -11.78 9.06 -21.29
CA GLU A 349 -11.72 10.33 -22.04
C GLU A 349 -12.74 10.39 -23.19
N THR A 350 -12.92 9.26 -23.88
CA THR A 350 -13.93 9.13 -24.92
C THR A 350 -15.34 9.29 -24.33
N LEU A 351 -15.62 8.65 -23.21
CA LEU A 351 -16.89 8.75 -22.48
C LEU A 351 -17.19 10.21 -22.04
N VAL A 352 -16.21 10.88 -21.44
CA VAL A 352 -16.37 12.27 -20.97
C VAL A 352 -16.79 13.23 -22.11
N LYS A 353 -16.29 13.00 -23.33
CA LYS A 353 -16.71 13.78 -24.50
C LYS A 353 -18.15 13.52 -24.94
N MET A 354 -18.72 12.37 -24.55
CA MET A 354 -20.10 11.99 -24.88
C MET A 354 -21.12 12.44 -23.84
N VAL A 355 -20.67 12.74 -22.60
CA VAL A 355 -21.54 13.23 -21.52
C VAL A 355 -21.75 14.74 -21.71
N PRO A 356 -23.00 15.24 -21.79
CA PRO A 356 -23.28 16.66 -21.93
C PRO A 356 -22.73 17.49 -20.78
N SER A 357 -22.10 18.65 -21.08
CA SER A 357 -21.48 19.55 -20.09
C SER A 357 -22.45 20.24 -19.10
N SER A 358 -23.72 19.91 -19.11
CA SER A 358 -24.79 20.66 -18.42
C SER A 358 -25.15 20.12 -17.03
N LEU A 359 -24.43 19.14 -16.49
CA LEU A 359 -24.72 18.62 -15.13
C LEU A 359 -23.77 19.21 -14.11
N ALA A 360 -24.33 20.08 -13.23
CA ALA A 360 -23.70 20.50 -11.99
C ALA A 360 -23.28 19.26 -11.16
N PRO A 361 -22.22 19.34 -10.31
CA PRO A 361 -21.87 18.23 -9.45
C PRO A 361 -23.08 17.82 -8.64
N LEU A 362 -23.49 16.56 -8.75
CA LEU A 362 -24.50 15.97 -7.89
C LEU A 362 -23.98 16.11 -6.45
N ALA A 363 -24.82 16.77 -5.62
CA ALA A 363 -24.55 17.05 -4.22
C ALA A 363 -24.07 15.80 -3.48
N GLU A 364 -23.22 16.04 -2.47
CA GLU A 364 -22.70 15.10 -1.48
C GLU A 364 -23.81 14.26 -0.79
N ASN A 365 -24.38 13.31 -1.51
CA ASN A 365 -25.18 12.25 -0.91
C ASN A 365 -24.47 10.94 -1.22
N MET A 366 -23.87 10.35 -0.21
CA MET A 366 -23.25 9.03 -0.26
C MET A 366 -24.22 8.02 -0.91
N PRO A 367 -23.84 7.36 -2.00
CA PRO A 367 -24.69 6.35 -2.60
C PRO A 367 -24.71 5.10 -1.71
N SER A 368 -25.87 4.81 -1.14
CA SER A 368 -26.17 3.45 -0.69
C SER A 368 -26.13 2.52 -1.92
N PRO A 369 -25.68 1.26 -1.77
CA PRO A 369 -25.75 0.30 -2.86
C PRO A 369 -27.18 0.29 -3.42
N PRO A 370 -27.38 0.40 -4.74
CA PRO A 370 -28.71 0.46 -5.32
C PRO A 370 -29.47 -0.84 -5.09
N ALA A 371 -30.74 -0.72 -4.70
CA ALA A 371 -31.66 -1.86 -4.66
C ALA A 371 -31.77 -2.49 -6.07
N PRO A 372 -31.96 -3.80 -6.18
CA PRO A 372 -32.15 -4.47 -7.47
C PRO A 372 -33.32 -3.86 -8.23
N LEU A 373 -33.08 -3.44 -9.49
CA LEU A 373 -34.12 -2.93 -10.37
C LEU A 373 -34.99 -4.11 -10.89
N PRO A 374 -36.32 -4.05 -10.86
CA PRO A 374 -37.16 -5.07 -11.46
C PRO A 374 -37.25 -4.88 -12.98
N GLY A 375 -36.90 -5.92 -13.72
CA GLY A 375 -37.07 -6.04 -15.17
C GLY A 375 -35.72 -5.92 -15.92
N GLY A 376 -35.44 -6.83 -16.82
CA GLY A 376 -34.26 -7.06 -17.67
C GLY A 376 -33.16 -6.03 -17.58
N GLU A 377 -32.13 -6.34 -16.82
CA GLU A 377 -31.02 -5.44 -16.53
C GLU A 377 -30.30 -5.02 -17.82
N GLY A 378 -30.23 -3.70 -18.08
CA GLY A 378 -29.42 -3.15 -19.16
C GLY A 378 -27.92 -3.48 -18.94
N ARG A 379 -27.10 -3.35 -19.99
CA ARG A 379 -25.66 -3.68 -19.95
C ARG A 379 -24.87 -2.86 -18.92
N VAL A 380 -25.16 -1.57 -18.79
CA VAL A 380 -24.44 -0.68 -17.88
C VAL A 380 -24.80 -0.93 -16.41
N PRO A 381 -26.08 -1.12 -16.03
CA PRO A 381 -26.43 -1.61 -14.69
C PRO A 381 -25.77 -2.93 -14.32
N ALA A 382 -25.62 -3.87 -15.26
CA ALA A 382 -24.91 -5.13 -15.03
C ALA A 382 -23.42 -4.90 -14.71
N ILE A 383 -22.72 -4.05 -15.46
CA ILE A 383 -21.32 -3.69 -15.17
C ILE A 383 -21.17 -3.11 -13.75
N ARG A 384 -22.07 -2.21 -13.35
CA ARG A 384 -22.08 -1.62 -11.99
C ARG A 384 -22.25 -2.69 -10.91
N ARG A 385 -23.25 -3.55 -11.07
CA ARG A 385 -23.51 -4.68 -10.16
C ARG A 385 -22.28 -5.58 -10.04
N ASP A 386 -21.66 -5.93 -11.17
CA ASP A 386 -20.49 -6.83 -11.22
C ASP A 386 -19.27 -6.20 -10.54
N CYS A 387 -19.06 -4.89 -10.67
CA CYS A 387 -18.03 -4.16 -9.92
C CYS A 387 -18.26 -4.24 -8.40
N TYR A 388 -19.49 -4.00 -7.92
CA TYR A 388 -19.81 -4.13 -6.50
C TYR A 388 -19.71 -5.58 -6.01
N ALA A 389 -20.22 -6.54 -6.77
CA ALA A 389 -20.12 -7.96 -6.43
C ALA A 389 -18.67 -8.41 -6.29
N ALA A 390 -17.80 -7.95 -7.19
CA ALA A 390 -16.36 -8.24 -7.14
C ALA A 390 -15.68 -7.62 -5.90
N MET A 391 -15.96 -6.35 -5.59
CA MET A 391 -15.40 -5.72 -4.41
C MET A 391 -15.94 -6.33 -3.12
N ASN A 392 -17.20 -6.70 -3.08
CA ASN A 392 -17.82 -7.39 -1.95
C ASN A 392 -17.31 -8.82 -1.76
N ASP A 393 -16.73 -9.43 -2.80
CA ASP A 393 -16.09 -10.74 -2.73
C ASP A 393 -14.59 -10.62 -2.45
N ASP A 394 -14.25 -10.21 -1.22
CA ASP A 394 -12.87 -10.17 -0.73
C ASP A 394 -11.96 -9.22 -1.52
N PHE A 395 -12.50 -8.03 -1.88
CA PHE A 395 -11.77 -6.97 -2.58
C PHE A 395 -11.16 -7.41 -3.92
N ASN A 396 -11.93 -8.10 -4.74
CA ASN A 396 -11.47 -8.72 -5.99
C ASN A 396 -11.24 -7.69 -7.10
N SER A 397 -10.18 -6.90 -6.99
CA SER A 397 -9.81 -5.86 -7.94
C SER A 397 -9.61 -6.35 -9.39
N PRO A 398 -9.06 -7.55 -9.68
CA PRO A 398 -8.95 -8.01 -11.06
C PRO A 398 -10.31 -8.17 -11.78
N ILE A 399 -11.35 -8.59 -11.08
CA ILE A 399 -12.69 -8.69 -11.68
C ILE A 399 -13.29 -7.30 -11.92
N VAL A 400 -13.08 -6.33 -11.00
CA VAL A 400 -13.45 -4.92 -11.23
C VAL A 400 -12.77 -4.38 -12.49
N ILE A 401 -11.47 -4.61 -12.64
CA ILE A 401 -10.71 -4.18 -13.82
C ILE A 401 -11.28 -4.83 -15.10
N ALA A 402 -11.64 -6.10 -15.06
CA ALA A 402 -12.27 -6.78 -16.19
C ALA A 402 -13.62 -6.14 -16.56
N SER A 403 -14.46 -5.82 -15.57
CA SER A 403 -15.75 -5.13 -15.79
C SER A 403 -15.57 -3.73 -16.38
N LEU A 404 -14.52 -3.00 -15.96
CA LEU A 404 -14.18 -1.70 -16.54
C LEU A 404 -13.71 -1.83 -18.00
N PHE A 405 -13.02 -2.91 -18.38
CA PHE A 405 -12.71 -3.17 -19.78
C PHE A 405 -13.93 -3.50 -20.63
N GLU A 406 -14.96 -4.16 -20.07
CA GLU A 406 -16.26 -4.32 -20.75
C GLU A 406 -16.91 -2.95 -21.00
N ALA A 407 -16.89 -2.06 -20.01
CA ALA A 407 -17.35 -0.68 -20.17
C ALA A 407 -16.61 0.03 -21.32
N VAL A 408 -15.28 -0.08 -21.39
CA VAL A 408 -14.48 0.52 -22.49
C VAL A 408 -14.87 -0.05 -23.86
N ARG A 409 -15.15 -1.37 -23.95
CA ARG A 409 -15.62 -1.97 -25.21
C ARG A 409 -16.96 -1.38 -25.66
N LEU A 410 -17.89 -1.21 -24.74
CA LEU A 410 -19.18 -0.58 -25.02
C LEU A 410 -18.99 0.89 -25.46
N ILE A 411 -18.21 1.68 -24.75
CA ILE A 411 -17.91 3.09 -25.08
C ILE A 411 -17.35 3.19 -26.49
N ASN A 412 -16.35 2.36 -26.83
CA ASN A 412 -15.74 2.37 -28.16
C ASN A 412 -16.74 1.93 -29.27
N SER A 413 -17.61 0.95 -28.97
CA SER A 413 -18.64 0.51 -29.92
C SER A 413 -19.62 1.64 -30.25
N VAL A 414 -20.02 2.43 -29.24
CA VAL A 414 -20.87 3.60 -29.43
C VAL A 414 -20.12 4.73 -30.17
N ALA A 415 -18.85 4.98 -29.80
CA ALA A 415 -18.01 5.96 -30.52
C ALA A 415 -17.86 5.65 -32.01
N ASP A 416 -17.77 4.36 -32.35
CA ASP A 416 -17.70 3.86 -33.74
C ASP A 416 -19.06 3.80 -34.44
N ASN A 417 -20.15 4.29 -33.84
CA ASN A 417 -21.53 4.19 -34.34
C ASN A 417 -22.02 2.74 -34.61
N LYS A 418 -21.46 1.77 -33.93
CA LYS A 418 -21.85 0.35 -34.01
C LYS A 418 -22.92 -0.03 -32.97
N ASP A 419 -23.11 0.85 -31.99
CA ASP A 419 -24.03 0.68 -30.87
C ASP A 419 -24.59 2.04 -30.42
N THR A 420 -25.51 2.04 -29.46
CA THR A 420 -26.09 3.26 -28.88
C THR A 420 -26.26 3.11 -27.37
N PHE A 421 -26.15 4.20 -26.64
CA PHE A 421 -26.50 4.22 -25.22
C PHE A 421 -28.01 4.44 -25.04
N ALA A 422 -28.57 3.78 -24.04
CA ALA A 422 -29.88 4.16 -23.52
C ALA A 422 -29.75 5.49 -22.72
N PRO A 423 -30.88 6.22 -22.54
CA PRO A 423 -30.87 7.45 -21.75
C PRO A 423 -30.31 7.21 -20.33
N GLY A 424 -29.32 8.04 -19.92
CA GLY A 424 -28.68 7.96 -18.60
C GLY A 424 -27.54 6.95 -18.48
N GLU A 425 -27.29 6.10 -19.49
CA GLU A 425 -26.15 5.16 -19.46
C GLU A 425 -24.77 5.83 -19.49
N PRO A 426 -24.53 6.92 -20.27
CA PRO A 426 -23.24 7.61 -20.23
C PRO A 426 -22.90 8.15 -18.84
N GLU A 427 -23.86 8.78 -18.18
CA GLU A 427 -23.70 9.33 -16.82
C GLU A 427 -23.44 8.20 -15.80
N MET A 428 -24.17 7.08 -15.91
CA MET A 428 -23.94 5.92 -15.07
C MET A 428 -22.57 5.31 -15.30
N LEU A 429 -22.11 5.21 -16.55
CA LEU A 429 -20.75 4.74 -16.86
C LEU A 429 -19.69 5.68 -16.26
N LYS A 430 -19.90 7.00 -16.37
CA LYS A 430 -19.00 7.96 -15.76
C LYS A 430 -18.92 7.77 -14.25
N ASP A 431 -20.06 7.61 -13.56
CA ASP A 431 -20.10 7.32 -12.12
C ASP A 431 -19.36 6.01 -11.76
N ILE A 432 -19.48 4.96 -12.61
CA ILE A 432 -18.74 3.70 -12.42
C ILE A 432 -17.22 3.94 -12.50
N PHE A 433 -16.74 4.69 -13.51
CA PHE A 433 -15.32 5.00 -13.62
C PHE A 433 -14.83 5.89 -12.47
N ASP A 434 -15.58 6.94 -12.13
CA ASP A 434 -15.24 7.84 -11.04
C ASP A 434 -15.13 7.07 -9.71
N SER A 435 -16.12 6.23 -9.40
CA SER A 435 -16.15 5.43 -8.17
C SER A 435 -15.09 4.32 -8.17
N PHE A 436 -15.06 3.48 -9.21
CA PHE A 436 -14.24 2.27 -9.16
C PHE A 436 -12.81 2.51 -9.65
N LEU A 437 -12.59 3.19 -10.79
CA LEU A 437 -11.24 3.41 -11.31
C LEU A 437 -10.48 4.44 -10.48
N PHE A 438 -11.09 5.60 -10.21
CA PHE A 438 -10.38 6.70 -9.57
C PHE A 438 -10.46 6.65 -8.04
N ASP A 439 -11.64 6.48 -7.43
CA ASP A 439 -11.75 6.52 -5.99
C ASP A 439 -11.32 5.22 -5.32
N ILE A 440 -11.85 4.05 -5.75
CA ILE A 440 -11.60 2.76 -5.11
C ILE A 440 -10.25 2.18 -5.54
N LEU A 441 -10.00 1.98 -6.84
CA LEU A 441 -8.71 1.50 -7.33
C LEU A 441 -7.62 2.56 -7.22
N GLY A 442 -7.97 3.84 -6.99
CA GLY A 442 -7.04 4.94 -6.76
C GLY A 442 -6.12 5.23 -7.94
N ILE A 443 -6.56 4.98 -9.16
CA ILE A 443 -5.83 5.37 -10.36
C ILE A 443 -5.95 6.89 -10.53
N LYS A 444 -4.87 7.53 -10.94
CA LYS A 444 -4.86 8.95 -11.33
C LYS A 444 -4.51 9.07 -12.80
N SER A 445 -5.02 10.10 -13.46
CA SER A 445 -4.47 10.51 -14.75
C SER A 445 -3.06 11.06 -14.53
N GLU A 446 -2.08 10.46 -15.20
CA GLU A 446 -0.67 10.91 -15.18
C GLU A 446 -0.37 11.88 -16.36
N LYS A 447 -1.39 12.35 -17.06
CA LYS A 447 -1.21 13.46 -17.98
C LYS A 447 -0.66 14.61 -17.14
N GLY A 448 0.57 14.99 -17.44
CA GLY A 448 1.45 15.87 -16.69
C GLY A 448 0.68 16.76 -15.74
N GLY A 449 1.01 16.67 -14.45
CA GLY A 449 0.40 17.51 -13.45
C GLY A 449 0.38 18.96 -13.91
N ASP A 450 -0.41 19.82 -13.30
CA ASP A 450 -0.61 21.28 -13.47
C ASP A 450 0.32 22.08 -14.43
N ASN A 451 1.46 21.48 -14.78
CA ASN A 451 2.43 22.03 -15.72
C ASN A 451 1.99 21.96 -17.18
N SER A 452 1.06 21.08 -17.58
CA SER A 452 0.65 21.04 -19.01
C SER A 452 -0.22 22.24 -19.38
N ASP A 453 -1.10 22.66 -18.48
CA ASP A 453 -1.90 23.88 -18.70
C ASP A 453 -1.03 25.14 -18.58
N ILE A 454 -0.07 25.12 -17.65
CA ILE A 454 0.95 26.17 -17.51
C ILE A 454 1.85 26.18 -18.75
N LEU A 455 2.32 25.02 -19.22
CA LEU A 455 3.13 24.88 -20.42
C LEU A 455 2.37 25.30 -21.67
N ASN A 456 1.11 24.89 -21.82
CA ASN A 456 0.25 25.32 -22.90
C ASN A 456 0.07 26.85 -22.87
N GLY A 457 -0.26 27.44 -21.73
CA GLY A 457 -0.39 28.88 -21.56
C GLY A 457 0.92 29.65 -21.85
N LEU A 458 2.07 29.12 -21.39
CA LEU A 458 3.38 29.69 -21.72
C LEU A 458 3.69 29.59 -23.23
N MET A 459 3.38 28.44 -23.85
CA MET A 459 3.57 28.25 -25.28
C MET A 459 2.66 29.17 -26.11
N GLU A 460 1.40 29.32 -25.71
CA GLU A 460 0.49 30.30 -26.36
C GLU A 460 1.07 31.73 -26.28
N LEU A 461 1.57 32.14 -25.11
CA LEU A 461 2.21 33.45 -24.94
C LEU A 461 3.47 33.58 -25.82
N ILE A 462 4.35 32.57 -25.83
CA ILE A 462 5.58 32.59 -26.64
C ILE A 462 5.28 32.61 -28.12
N LEU A 463 4.29 31.84 -28.59
CA LEU A 463 3.86 31.82 -29.99
C LEU A 463 3.20 33.14 -30.39
N ALA A 464 2.43 33.78 -29.50
CA ALA A 464 1.88 35.10 -29.73
C ALA A 464 2.97 36.18 -29.86
N ILE A 465 4.01 36.16 -29.02
CA ILE A 465 5.18 37.04 -29.13
C ILE A 465 5.91 36.83 -30.47
N ARG A 466 6.15 35.54 -30.84
CA ARG A 466 6.78 35.19 -32.12
C ARG A 466 5.96 35.67 -33.31
N GLN A 467 4.65 35.53 -33.28
CA GLN A 467 3.74 35.99 -34.32
C GLN A 467 3.80 37.52 -34.46
N LYS A 468 3.76 38.25 -33.34
CA LYS A 468 3.89 39.70 -33.32
C LYS A 468 5.22 40.20 -33.88
N SER A 469 6.32 39.52 -33.56
CA SER A 469 7.67 39.83 -34.11
C SER A 469 7.71 39.65 -35.63
N ARG A 470 7.03 38.64 -36.18
CA ARG A 470 6.91 38.42 -37.62
C ARG A 470 6.08 39.55 -38.31
N GLU A 471 4.99 39.98 -37.70
CA GLU A 471 4.15 41.08 -38.19
C GLU A 471 4.89 42.41 -38.21
N THR A 472 5.77 42.64 -37.23
CA THR A 472 6.62 43.82 -37.16
C THR A 472 7.92 43.71 -37.97
N LYS A 473 8.12 42.56 -38.67
CA LYS A 473 9.34 42.22 -39.44
C LYS A 473 10.62 42.12 -38.60
N ASP A 474 10.47 41.88 -37.30
CA ASP A 474 11.58 41.54 -36.39
C ASP A 474 11.91 40.05 -36.52
N TRP A 475 12.61 39.71 -37.59
CA TRP A 475 13.02 38.33 -37.88
C TRP A 475 14.01 37.79 -36.87
N GLY A 476 14.84 38.67 -36.28
CA GLY A 476 15.83 38.28 -35.28
C GLY A 476 15.20 37.65 -34.02
N THR A 477 14.19 38.31 -33.45
CA THR A 477 13.46 37.80 -32.30
C THR A 477 12.66 36.53 -32.64
N SER A 478 12.04 36.46 -33.83
CA SER A 478 11.29 35.27 -34.27
C SER A 478 12.19 34.05 -34.42
N ASP A 479 13.41 34.21 -34.93
CA ASP A 479 14.37 33.12 -35.09
C ASP A 479 14.97 32.69 -33.75
N GLN A 480 15.30 33.63 -32.86
CA GLN A 480 15.77 33.34 -31.51
C GLN A 480 14.76 32.47 -30.71
N ILE A 481 13.47 32.82 -30.81
CA ILE A 481 12.42 32.01 -30.15
C ILE A 481 12.37 30.59 -30.71
N ARG A 482 12.40 30.45 -32.04
CA ARG A 482 12.41 29.12 -32.67
C ARG A 482 13.59 28.28 -32.24
N ASP A 483 14.81 28.86 -32.27
CA ASP A 483 16.06 28.16 -31.94
C ASP A 483 16.14 27.81 -30.45
N ALA A 484 15.57 28.65 -29.58
CA ALA A 484 15.46 28.36 -28.15
C ALA A 484 14.50 27.22 -27.89
N LEU A 485 13.35 27.17 -28.55
CA LEU A 485 12.38 26.08 -28.43
C LEU A 485 12.94 24.77 -28.97
N GLN A 486 13.68 24.80 -30.09
CA GLN A 486 14.33 23.63 -30.66
C GLN A 486 15.39 23.02 -29.71
N LYS A 487 16.15 23.85 -28.97
CA LYS A 487 17.09 23.37 -27.93
C LYS A 487 16.40 22.65 -26.77
N LEU A 488 15.13 22.96 -26.54
CA LEU A 488 14.28 22.31 -25.55
C LEU A 488 13.49 21.13 -26.12
N GLN A 489 13.83 20.65 -27.34
CA GLN A 489 13.13 19.57 -28.06
C GLN A 489 11.65 19.90 -28.34
N ILE A 490 11.32 21.21 -28.46
CA ILE A 490 9.99 21.67 -28.83
C ILE A 490 10.01 22.08 -30.30
N THR A 491 9.26 21.36 -31.14
CA THR A 491 9.11 21.70 -32.56
C THR A 491 7.91 22.62 -32.78
N VAL A 492 8.07 23.64 -33.62
CA VAL A 492 7.03 24.58 -33.99
C VAL A 492 6.80 24.50 -35.51
N LYS A 493 5.55 24.25 -35.92
CA LYS A 493 5.15 24.17 -37.33
C LYS A 493 4.15 25.30 -37.68
N ASP A 494 4.51 26.12 -38.66
CA ASP A 494 3.63 27.15 -39.17
C ASP A 494 2.72 26.57 -40.26
N GLY A 495 1.40 26.64 -40.07
CA GLY A 495 0.39 26.17 -41.01
C GLY A 495 -0.55 27.30 -41.49
N LYS A 496 -1.41 26.99 -42.48
CA LYS A 496 -2.39 27.96 -42.99
C LYS A 496 -3.47 28.37 -41.97
N GLU A 497 -3.72 27.49 -40.98
CA GLU A 497 -4.73 27.66 -39.93
C GLU A 497 -4.12 28.14 -38.60
N GLY A 498 -2.81 28.42 -38.55
CA GLY A 498 -2.09 28.87 -37.36
C GLY A 498 -0.78 28.09 -37.10
N THR A 499 -0.11 28.44 -36.03
CA THR A 499 1.14 27.78 -35.58
C THR A 499 0.81 26.68 -34.61
N THR A 500 1.31 25.48 -34.86
CA THR A 500 1.21 24.32 -33.95
C THR A 500 2.56 23.96 -33.38
N TRP A 501 2.59 23.34 -32.22
CA TRP A 501 3.81 22.90 -31.55
C TRP A 501 3.69 21.49 -30.94
N GLY A 502 4.83 20.85 -30.68
CA GLY A 502 4.91 19.55 -30.04
C GLY A 502 6.27 19.31 -29.42
N VAL A 503 6.35 18.45 -28.42
CA VAL A 503 7.60 17.98 -27.80
C VAL A 503 8.00 16.69 -28.50
N GLU A 504 9.26 16.57 -28.95
CA GLU A 504 9.82 15.36 -29.57
C GLU A 504 10.16 14.29 -28.56
#